data_b8e1913f735caefb72df22d184d5d0c7
#
_entry.id   b8e1913f735caefb72df22d184d5d0c7
#
_cell.length_a   1.000
_cell.length_b   1.000
_cell.length_c   1.000
_cell.angle_alpha   90.00
_cell.angle_beta   90.00
_cell.angle_gamma   90.00
#
_symmetry.space_group_name_H-M   'P 1'
#
loop_
_entity.id
_entity.type
_entity.pdbx_description
1 polymer ?
#
loop_
_entity_poly.entity_id
_entity_poly.type
_entity_poly.pdbx_seq_one_letter_code
_entity_poly.pdbx_strand_id
1 'polypeptide(L)' 'MKNGFDYSKALEELEAIAKKVEDPATALGDIDRYIARADELVAACREYLRTAREGIDNVR' A
#
# COMPACT_ATOMS: atom_id res chain seq x y z
N MET A 1 6.87 -5.48 16.14
CA MET A 1 6.20 -5.35 15.99
C MET A 1 5.26 -6.01 16.19
N LYS A 2 4.51 -5.93 16.34
CA LYS A 2 3.70 -6.52 16.67
C LYS A 2 2.66 -6.70 15.90
N ASN A 3 2.11 -6.28 15.19
CA ASN A 3 0.94 -6.49 14.48
C ASN A 3 1.20 -6.87 13.08
N GLY A 4 2.25 -7.16 12.66
CA GLY A 4 2.54 -7.71 11.37
C GLY A 4 2.45 -6.79 10.16
N PHE A 5 1.82 -5.64 10.27
CA PHE A 5 1.75 -4.73 9.13
C PHE A 5 2.88 -3.72 9.18
N ASP A 6 3.63 -3.63 8.10
CA ASP A 6 4.76 -2.71 8.02
C ASP A 6 4.43 -1.62 7.01
N TYR A 7 4.08 -0.45 7.51
CA TYR A 7 3.66 0.67 6.68
C TYR A 7 4.77 1.11 5.74
N SER A 8 5.99 1.18 6.25
CA SER A 8 7.13 1.59 5.42
C SER A 8 7.35 0.64 4.25
N LYS A 9 7.24 -0.66 4.52
CA LYS A 9 7.42 -1.63 3.46
C LYS A 9 6.28 -1.57 2.46
N ALA A 10 5.07 -1.31 2.94
CA ALA A 10 3.93 -1.16 2.03
C ALA A 10 4.16 0.01 1.08
N LEU A 11 4.66 1.11 1.60
CA LEU A 11 4.95 2.26 0.75
C LEU A 11 6.04 1.96 -0.26
N GLU A 12 7.07 1.22 0.15
CA GLU A 12 8.13 0.83 -0.76
C GLU A 12 7.58 -0.04 -1.88
N GLU A 13 6.70 -0.96 -1.53
CA GLU A 13 6.12 -1.83 -2.53
C GLU A 13 5.24 -1.04 -3.49
N LEU A 14 4.45 -0.11 -2.97
CA LEU A 14 3.63 0.74 -3.82
C LEU A 14 4.49 1.53 -4.80
N GLU A 15 5.62 2.05 -4.33
CA GLU A 15 6.51 2.79 -5.19
C GLU A 15 7.07 1.91 -6.29
N ALA A 16 7.44 0.68 -5.94
CA ALA A 16 7.95 -0.25 -6.94
C ALA A 16 6.89 -0.58 -7.97
N ILE A 17 5.64 -0.75 -7.52
CA ILE A 17 4.53 -1.04 -8.42
C ILE A 17 4.31 0.13 -9.36
N ALA A 18 4.36 1.35 -8.84
CA ALA A 18 4.17 2.52 -9.68
C ALA A 18 5.20 2.57 -10.80
N LYS A 19 6.45 2.25 -10.48
CA LYS A 19 7.48 2.24 -11.50
C LYS A 19 7.22 1.19 -12.56
N LYS A 20 6.73 0.02 -12.16
CA LYS A 20 6.41 -1.03 -13.12
C LYS A 20 5.27 -0.64 -14.02
N VAL A 21 4.26 -0.01 -13.46
CA VAL A 21 3.10 0.41 -14.26
C VAL A 21 3.49 1.49 -15.27
N GLU A 22 4.42 2.35 -14.90
CA GLU A 22 4.87 3.41 -15.80
C GLU A 22 5.85 2.94 -16.86
N ASP A 23 6.39 1.75 -16.69
CA ASP A 23 7.39 1.23 -17.60
C ASP A 23 6.70 0.77 -18.89
N PRO A 24 7.05 1.35 -20.05
CA PRO A 24 6.40 0.97 -21.30
C PRO A 24 6.66 -0.47 -21.69
N ALA A 25 7.65 -1.11 -21.11
CA ALA A 25 7.94 -2.52 -21.42
C ALA A 25 7.04 -3.48 -20.66
N THR A 26 6.28 -3.00 -19.69
CA THR A 26 5.44 -3.86 -18.88
C THR A 26 4.22 -4.31 -19.68
N ALA A 27 3.95 -5.62 -19.68
CA ALA A 27 2.81 -6.17 -20.41
C ALA A 27 1.50 -5.75 -19.74
N LEU A 28 0.46 -5.62 -20.57
CA LEU A 28 -0.84 -5.18 -20.07
C LEU A 28 -1.40 -6.11 -19.01
N GLY A 29 -1.22 -7.42 -19.19
CA GLY A 29 -1.70 -8.37 -18.20
C GLY A 29 -1.01 -8.22 -16.86
N ASP A 30 0.26 -7.84 -16.89
CA ASP A 30 0.99 -7.60 -15.66
C ASP A 30 0.51 -6.33 -14.97
N ILE A 31 0.12 -5.33 -15.76
CA ILE A 31 -0.38 -4.08 -15.18
C ILE A 31 -1.62 -4.34 -14.33
N ASP A 32 -2.52 -5.20 -14.82
CA ASP A 32 -3.71 -5.54 -14.06
C ASP A 32 -3.35 -6.12 -12.69
N ARG A 33 -2.35 -7.01 -12.66
CA ARG A 33 -1.94 -7.62 -11.40
C ARG A 33 -1.32 -6.60 -10.47
N TYR A 34 -0.52 -5.70 -11.04
CA TYR A 34 0.10 -4.65 -10.21
C TYR A 34 -0.96 -3.74 -9.62
N ILE A 35 -1.96 -3.39 -10.41
CA ILE A 35 -3.03 -2.52 -9.91
C ILE A 35 -3.81 -3.21 -8.81
N ALA A 36 -4.12 -4.50 -8.97
CA ALA A 36 -4.84 -5.23 -7.93
C ALA A 36 -4.03 -5.27 -6.64
N ARG A 37 -2.72 -5.48 -6.75
CA ARG A 37 -1.88 -5.50 -5.57
C ARG A 37 -1.80 -4.12 -4.93
N ALA A 38 -1.71 -3.08 -5.76
CA ALA A 38 -1.67 -1.72 -5.24
C ALA A 38 -2.94 -1.39 -4.47
N ASP A 39 -4.08 -1.82 -4.99
CA ASP A 39 -5.34 -1.59 -4.28
C ASP A 39 -5.33 -2.24 -2.91
N GLU A 40 -4.80 -3.45 -2.81
CA GLU A 40 -4.71 -4.12 -1.52
C GLU A 40 -3.82 -3.34 -0.56
N LEU A 41 -2.70 -2.86 -1.07
CA LEU A 41 -1.76 -2.11 -0.23
C LEU A 41 -2.36 -0.80 0.21
N VAL A 42 -3.06 -0.12 -0.69
CA VAL A 42 -3.69 1.15 -0.34
C VAL A 42 -4.75 0.94 0.73
N ALA A 43 -5.55 -0.11 0.59
CA ALA A 43 -6.57 -0.40 1.58
C ALA A 43 -5.96 -0.68 2.94
N ALA A 44 -4.86 -1.45 2.96
CA ALA A 44 -4.18 -1.76 4.22
C ALA A 44 -3.61 -0.51 4.85
N CYS A 45 -3.02 0.36 4.04
CA CYS A 45 -2.46 1.61 4.56
C CYS A 45 -3.54 2.51 5.13
N ARG A 46 -4.68 2.59 4.46
CA ARG A 46 -5.79 3.39 4.97
C ARG A 46 -6.27 2.88 6.31
N GLU A 47 -6.38 1.56 6.42
CA GLU A 47 -6.83 0.96 7.67
C GLU A 47 -5.83 1.26 8.78
N TYR A 48 -4.56 1.14 8.46
CA TYR A 48 -3.52 1.41 9.43
C TYR A 48 -3.58 2.85 9.92
N LEU A 49 -3.71 3.79 8.98
CA LEU A 49 -3.76 5.20 9.34
C LEU A 49 -5.02 5.53 10.11
N ARG A 50 -6.14 4.92 9.74
CA ARG A 50 -7.39 5.16 10.45
C ARG A 50 -7.28 4.71 11.90
N THR A 51 -6.70 3.53 12.11
CA THR A 51 -6.52 3.03 13.47
C THR A 51 -5.60 3.93 14.27
N ALA A 52 -4.53 4.40 13.65
CA ALA A 52 -3.61 5.30 14.34
C ALA A 52 -4.30 6.60 14.71
N ARG A 53 -5.14 7.12 13.82
CA ARG A 53 -5.86 8.35 14.11
C ARG A 53 -6.83 8.16 15.26
N GLU A 54 -7.54 7.04 15.27
CA GLU A 54 -8.48 6.76 16.34
C GLU A 54 -7.76 6.70 17.67
N GLY A 55 -6.57 6.13 17.68
CA GLY A 55 -5.79 6.07 18.89
C GLY A 55 -5.43 7.46 19.39
N ILE A 56 -5.04 8.33 18.46
CA ILE A 56 -4.70 9.69 18.81
C ILE A 56 -5.91 10.43 19.35
N ASP A 57 -7.04 10.28 18.70
CA ASP A 57 -8.26 10.94 19.13
C ASP A 57 -8.65 10.48 20.52
N ASN A 58 -8.45 9.21 20.82
CA ASN A 58 -8.81 8.69 22.12
C ASN A 58 -7.93 9.22 23.22
N VAL A 59 -6.73 9.63 22.89
CA VAL A 59 -5.78 10.07 23.89
C VAL A 59 -6.16 11.43 24.46
N ARG A 60 -6.81 12.27 23.62
CA ARG A 60 -7.16 13.54 24.15
C ARG A 60 -8.41 13.45 24.93
#